data_5aa243a98355306ea88c60110c6e4c17
#
_entry.id   5aa243a98355306ea88c60110c6e4c17
#
_cell.length_a   1.000
_cell.length_b   1.000
_cell.length_c   1.000
_cell.angle_alpha   90.00
_cell.angle_beta   90.00
_cell.angle_gamma   90.00
#
_symmetry.space_group_name_H-M   'P 1'
#
loop_
_entity.id
_entity.type
_entity.pdbx_description
1 polymer ?
#
loop_
_entity_poly.entity_id
_entity_poly.type
_entity_poly.pdbx_seq_one_letter_code
_entity_poly.pdbx_strand_id
1 'polypeptide(L)'
;MELTTATNFIPLDALDVTYLLVVGFIGGLVSGFIGSGGAFVLTPAMMSMGVPGIVAVASNICHKFPKALVGAIKRAKYGQVDVKLGLVLGVSAEAGVIYGAHIQEDIHRRFGDAGSNLYVSLAFVIILGIIGCYILWDAMKTRDSADDEEEKVARLARWVQSVNIPGTMMYFKSLNARVSVLFTLPLGFATGMLAATIAVGGFIGVPAMHYVLGAPALMASASELVVAFVMGLGGTMKFAWSGLVDIRLAMIILAGSLFGIQLGAIGTTYVKPHMIKMVMGVIMVLVLVSRAIVIPVYLAELKLIDKLPSHLPGALQNISFVVLIAALASGAAIVFSALWRGISLQRREAALAGVPVAAFAPDVVAAPAAAQLSPVGRFER
;
A
#
# COMPACT_ATOMS: atom_id res chain seq x y z
N MET A 1 -34.35 -11.64 9.88
CA MET A 1 -33.12 -11.32 9.16
C MET A 1 -33.50 -10.17 8.21
N GLU A 2 -33.52 -8.95 8.76
CA GLU A 2 -33.81 -7.78 7.97
C GLU A 2 -32.64 -7.57 7.02
N LEU A 3 -32.90 -7.65 5.73
CA LEU A 3 -32.00 -7.18 4.68
C LEU A 3 -31.78 -5.69 4.99
N THR A 4 -30.62 -5.40 5.56
CA THR A 4 -30.15 -4.06 5.81
C THR A 4 -30.35 -3.25 4.53
N THR A 5 -31.10 -2.16 4.65
CA THR A 5 -31.35 -1.15 3.63
C THR A 5 -30.06 -0.90 2.86
N ALA A 6 -30.12 -1.11 1.55
CA ALA A 6 -29.03 -0.82 0.63
C ALA A 6 -28.44 0.55 0.99
N THR A 7 -27.16 0.57 1.33
CA THR A 7 -26.44 1.83 1.54
C THR A 7 -26.64 2.66 0.30
N ASN A 8 -27.24 3.86 0.44
CA ASN A 8 -27.37 4.79 -0.66
C ASN A 8 -25.97 5.27 -1.01
N PHE A 9 -25.35 4.61 -1.99
CA PHE A 9 -24.06 5.04 -2.55
C PHE A 9 -24.20 6.41 -3.19
N ILE A 10 -23.15 7.22 -3.14
CA ILE A 10 -23.14 8.53 -3.75
C ILE A 10 -23.50 8.44 -5.25
N PRO A 11 -24.29 9.38 -5.79
CA PRO A 11 -24.45 9.50 -7.22
C PRO A 11 -23.09 9.84 -7.86
N LEU A 12 -22.79 9.22 -9.00
CA LEU A 12 -21.55 9.48 -9.73
C LEU A 12 -21.92 10.16 -11.05
N ASP A 13 -21.38 11.33 -11.27
CA ASP A 13 -21.44 12.03 -12.55
C ASP A 13 -20.18 11.76 -13.41
N ALA A 14 -20.12 12.36 -14.59
CA ALA A 14 -18.98 12.17 -15.50
C ALA A 14 -17.67 12.77 -14.95
N LEU A 15 -17.76 13.83 -14.13
CA LEU A 15 -16.59 14.45 -13.50
C LEU A 15 -16.06 13.55 -12.40
N ASP A 16 -16.93 12.95 -11.58
CA ASP A 16 -16.58 11.99 -10.54
C ASP A 16 -15.88 10.75 -11.12
N VAL A 17 -16.42 10.21 -12.21
CA VAL A 17 -15.81 9.08 -12.94
C VAL A 17 -14.42 9.45 -13.45
N THR A 18 -14.28 10.63 -14.06
CA THR A 18 -12.98 11.12 -14.56
C THR A 18 -12.00 11.31 -13.42
N TYR A 19 -12.43 11.94 -12.32
CA TYR A 19 -11.61 12.10 -11.12
C TYR A 19 -11.12 10.76 -10.57
N LEU A 20 -12.01 9.78 -10.41
CA LEU A 20 -11.67 8.44 -9.92
C LEU A 20 -10.71 7.70 -10.85
N LEU A 21 -10.88 7.83 -12.18
CA LEU A 21 -9.93 7.27 -13.15
C LEU A 21 -8.53 7.89 -12.99
N VAL A 22 -8.45 9.20 -12.88
CA VAL A 22 -7.18 9.94 -12.69
C VAL A 22 -6.55 9.59 -11.35
N VAL A 23 -7.33 9.58 -10.27
CA VAL A 23 -6.86 9.18 -8.94
C VAL A 23 -6.42 7.72 -8.93
N GLY A 24 -7.17 6.82 -9.56
CA GLY A 24 -6.80 5.43 -9.75
C GLY A 24 -5.49 5.30 -10.51
N PHE A 25 -5.33 6.03 -11.61
CA PHE A 25 -4.10 6.05 -12.40
C PHE A 25 -2.89 6.55 -11.57
N ILE A 26 -3.02 7.68 -10.87
CA ILE A 26 -1.94 8.22 -10.03
C ILE A 26 -1.64 7.29 -8.85
N GLY A 27 -2.67 6.77 -8.17
CA GLY A 27 -2.51 5.79 -7.11
C GLY A 27 -1.84 4.49 -7.60
N GLY A 28 -2.16 4.06 -8.82
CA GLY A 28 -1.47 2.97 -9.52
C GLY A 28 -0.02 3.30 -9.83
N LEU A 29 0.24 4.50 -10.35
CA LEU A 29 1.59 5.01 -10.66
C LEU A 29 2.48 5.01 -9.41
N VAL A 30 1.98 5.59 -8.32
CA VAL A 30 2.66 5.59 -7.01
C VAL A 30 2.85 4.17 -6.47
N SER A 31 1.84 3.31 -6.60
CA SER A 31 1.90 1.90 -6.19
C SER A 31 2.98 1.12 -6.96
N GLY A 32 3.06 1.31 -8.26
CA GLY A 32 4.07 0.69 -9.11
C GLY A 32 5.48 1.19 -8.77
N PHE A 33 5.61 2.48 -8.50
CA PHE A 33 6.88 3.12 -8.17
C PHE A 33 7.40 2.73 -6.77
N ILE A 34 6.54 2.69 -5.77
CA ILE A 34 6.93 2.36 -4.38
C ILE A 34 7.00 0.83 -4.15
N GLY A 35 6.22 0.06 -4.89
CA GLY A 35 6.17 -1.42 -4.78
C GLY A 35 5.21 -1.97 -3.72
N SER A 36 4.83 -1.21 -2.69
CA SER A 36 4.02 -1.67 -1.55
C SER A 36 2.59 -1.15 -1.48
N GLY A 37 2.13 -0.46 -2.51
CA GLY A 37 0.73 -0.07 -2.64
C GLY A 37 0.42 1.41 -2.42
N GLY A 38 0.10 2.14 -3.50
CA GLY A 38 -0.46 3.50 -3.50
C GLY A 38 -1.91 3.57 -3.00
N ALA A 39 -2.41 2.52 -2.40
CA ALA A 39 -3.78 2.43 -1.89
C ALA A 39 -4.08 3.45 -0.78
N PHE A 40 -3.06 3.94 -0.07
CA PHE A 40 -3.21 4.95 0.99
C PHE A 40 -3.66 6.32 0.48
N VAL A 41 -3.56 6.58 -0.82
CA VAL A 41 -4.06 7.83 -1.44
C VAL A 41 -5.51 7.67 -1.88
N LEU A 42 -5.93 6.44 -2.23
CA LEU A 42 -7.24 6.17 -2.85
C LEU A 42 -8.40 6.32 -1.86
N THR A 43 -8.24 5.80 -0.64
CA THR A 43 -9.28 5.96 0.41
C THR A 43 -9.53 7.43 0.74
N PRO A 44 -8.50 8.27 1.05
CA PRO A 44 -8.69 9.70 1.23
C PRO A 44 -9.31 10.41 0.04
N ALA A 45 -8.96 10.00 -1.19
CA ALA A 45 -9.51 10.60 -2.39
C ALA A 45 -11.02 10.33 -2.54
N MET A 46 -11.47 9.10 -2.28
CA MET A 46 -12.89 8.78 -2.26
C MET A 46 -13.63 9.52 -1.12
N MET A 47 -13.03 9.59 0.08
CA MET A 47 -13.62 10.34 1.18
C MET A 47 -13.76 11.83 0.88
N SER A 48 -12.86 12.42 0.10
CA SER A 48 -12.95 13.82 -0.32
C SER A 48 -14.07 14.11 -1.33
N MET A 49 -14.62 13.06 -1.96
CA MET A 49 -15.84 13.14 -2.79
C MET A 49 -17.13 12.96 -1.97
N GLY A 50 -17.02 12.82 -0.64
CA GLY A 50 -18.18 12.55 0.21
C GLY A 50 -18.51 11.07 0.39
N VAL A 51 -17.66 10.14 -0.10
CA VAL A 51 -17.84 8.70 0.17
C VAL A 51 -17.58 8.44 1.65
N PRO A 52 -18.50 7.74 2.37
CA PRO A 52 -18.27 7.35 3.76
C PRO A 52 -16.98 6.55 3.93
N GLY A 53 -16.25 6.80 5.02
CA GLY A 53 -14.93 6.20 5.24
C GLY A 53 -14.92 4.68 5.14
N ILE A 54 -15.92 4.00 5.71
CA ILE A 54 -16.05 2.56 5.65
C ILE A 54 -16.29 2.06 4.21
N VAL A 55 -17.10 2.76 3.42
CA VAL A 55 -17.37 2.42 2.01
C VAL A 55 -16.12 2.64 1.17
N ALA A 56 -15.38 3.74 1.43
CA ALA A 56 -14.12 4.03 0.76
C ALA A 56 -13.05 2.95 1.04
N VAL A 57 -12.92 2.51 2.30
CA VAL A 57 -12.02 1.41 2.67
C VAL A 57 -12.46 0.10 2.02
N ALA A 58 -13.74 -0.27 2.12
CA ALA A 58 -14.28 -1.50 1.55
C ALA A 58 -14.09 -1.58 0.03
N SER A 59 -14.42 -0.50 -0.69
CA SER A 59 -14.25 -0.42 -2.15
C SER A 59 -12.78 -0.43 -2.57
N ASN A 60 -11.89 0.17 -1.76
CA ASN A 60 -10.44 0.13 -1.98
C ASN A 60 -9.86 -1.28 -1.75
N ILE A 61 -10.35 -2.04 -0.77
CA ILE A 61 -9.97 -3.46 -0.57
C ILE A 61 -10.42 -4.28 -1.78
N CYS A 62 -11.66 -4.05 -2.26
CA CYS A 62 -12.22 -4.75 -3.41
C CYS A 62 -11.39 -4.53 -4.68
N HIS A 63 -10.96 -3.30 -4.99
CA HIS A 63 -10.12 -3.05 -6.17
C HIS A 63 -8.73 -3.71 -6.06
N LYS A 64 -8.24 -3.93 -4.85
CA LYS A 64 -6.86 -4.35 -4.59
C LYS A 64 -6.62 -5.84 -4.86
N PHE A 65 -7.59 -6.74 -4.52
CA PHE A 65 -7.35 -8.18 -4.62
C PHE A 65 -7.13 -8.69 -6.05
N PRO A 66 -7.86 -8.23 -7.11
CA PRO A 66 -7.59 -8.69 -8.46
C PRO A 66 -6.20 -8.26 -8.96
N LYS A 67 -5.81 -7.02 -8.62
CA LYS A 67 -4.48 -6.49 -8.93
C LYS A 67 -3.37 -7.27 -8.24
N ALA A 68 -3.57 -7.64 -6.98
CA ALA A 68 -2.62 -8.44 -6.22
C ALA A 68 -2.44 -9.85 -6.80
N LEU A 69 -3.53 -10.49 -7.24
CA LEU A 69 -3.46 -11.80 -7.90
C LEU A 69 -2.61 -11.76 -9.16
N VAL A 70 -2.88 -10.80 -10.05
CA VAL A 70 -2.10 -10.65 -11.31
C VAL A 70 -0.63 -10.40 -10.99
N GLY A 71 -0.34 -9.53 -10.02
CA GLY A 71 1.02 -9.25 -9.57
C GLY A 71 1.72 -10.46 -8.97
N ALA A 72 1.04 -11.24 -8.12
CA ALA A 72 1.55 -12.46 -7.51
C ALA A 72 1.91 -13.52 -8.57
N ILE A 73 1.00 -13.78 -9.51
CA ILE A 73 1.24 -14.73 -10.61
C ILE A 73 2.45 -14.31 -11.46
N LYS A 74 2.54 -13.02 -11.82
CA LYS A 74 3.66 -12.50 -12.60
C LYS A 74 5.00 -12.68 -11.88
N ARG A 75 5.08 -12.30 -10.60
CA ARG A 75 6.31 -12.43 -9.81
C ARG A 75 6.65 -13.86 -9.41
N ALA A 76 5.64 -14.73 -9.27
CA ALA A 76 5.85 -16.16 -9.02
C ALA A 76 6.60 -16.84 -10.18
N LYS A 77 6.33 -16.43 -11.43
CA LYS A 77 7.07 -16.94 -12.63
C LYS A 77 8.57 -16.64 -12.57
N TYR A 78 8.96 -15.58 -11.85
CA TYR A 78 10.37 -15.22 -11.63
C TYR A 78 10.97 -15.82 -10.34
N GLY A 79 10.23 -16.70 -9.64
CA GLY A 79 10.70 -17.31 -8.39
C GLY A 79 10.83 -16.35 -7.21
N GLN A 80 10.23 -15.15 -7.30
CA GLN A 80 10.33 -14.09 -6.29
C GLN A 80 9.31 -14.22 -5.16
N VAL A 81 8.29 -15.08 -5.33
CA VAL A 81 7.19 -15.22 -4.37
C VAL A 81 7.39 -16.45 -3.50
N ASP A 82 7.32 -16.29 -2.20
CA ASP A 82 7.12 -17.39 -1.27
C ASP A 82 5.62 -17.55 -1.00
N VAL A 83 4.98 -18.40 -1.81
CA VAL A 83 3.54 -18.64 -1.72
C VAL A 83 3.15 -19.19 -0.34
N LYS A 84 4.00 -20.04 0.26
CA LYS A 84 3.74 -20.63 1.57
C LYS A 84 3.74 -19.59 2.67
N LEU A 85 4.73 -18.71 2.70
CA LEU A 85 4.80 -17.59 3.63
C LEU A 85 3.61 -16.63 3.43
N GLY A 86 3.33 -16.30 2.17
CA GLY A 86 2.20 -15.43 1.80
C GLY A 86 0.85 -15.99 2.23
N LEU A 87 0.62 -17.31 2.09
CA LEU A 87 -0.63 -17.95 2.51
C LEU A 87 -0.77 -18.00 4.04
N VAL A 88 0.30 -18.35 4.78
CA VAL A 88 0.27 -18.38 6.25
C VAL A 88 -0.02 -17.01 6.83
N LEU A 89 0.68 -15.98 6.35
CA LEU A 89 0.40 -14.59 6.72
C LEU A 89 -0.98 -14.14 6.24
N GLY A 90 -1.39 -14.53 5.03
CA GLY A 90 -2.67 -14.17 4.43
C GLY A 90 -3.88 -14.69 5.21
N VAL A 91 -3.83 -15.94 5.67
CA VAL A 91 -4.90 -16.51 6.51
C VAL A 91 -5.01 -15.78 7.84
N SER A 92 -3.87 -15.44 8.47
CA SER A 92 -3.86 -14.65 9.68
C SER A 92 -4.31 -13.20 9.43
N ALA A 93 -3.91 -12.63 8.30
CA ALA A 93 -4.36 -11.30 7.89
C ALA A 93 -5.87 -11.26 7.63
N GLU A 94 -6.44 -12.33 7.08
CA GLU A 94 -7.89 -12.44 6.91
C GLU A 94 -8.63 -12.37 8.25
N ALA A 95 -8.15 -13.06 9.28
CA ALA A 95 -8.70 -12.94 10.62
C ALA A 95 -8.62 -11.49 11.15
N GLY A 96 -7.52 -10.80 10.88
CA GLY A 96 -7.34 -9.38 11.19
C GLY A 96 -8.30 -8.48 10.42
N VAL A 97 -8.53 -8.74 9.13
CA VAL A 97 -9.50 -8.01 8.29
C VAL A 97 -10.91 -8.18 8.83
N ILE A 98 -11.33 -9.42 9.13
CA ILE A 98 -12.66 -9.70 9.68
C ILE A 98 -12.86 -8.95 11.00
N TYR A 99 -11.88 -9.00 11.90
CA TYR A 99 -11.95 -8.31 13.17
C TYR A 99 -12.00 -6.79 13.02
N GLY A 100 -11.13 -6.21 12.17
CA GLY A 100 -11.12 -4.78 11.89
C GLY A 100 -12.39 -4.29 11.18
N ALA A 101 -12.96 -5.11 10.29
CA ALA A 101 -14.24 -4.83 9.64
C ALA A 101 -15.39 -4.76 10.65
N HIS A 102 -15.45 -5.68 11.63
CA HIS A 102 -16.44 -5.61 12.70
C HIS A 102 -16.32 -4.33 13.52
N ILE A 103 -15.11 -3.91 13.87
CA ILE A 103 -14.88 -2.64 14.56
C ILE A 103 -15.42 -1.46 13.73
N GLN A 104 -15.09 -1.40 12.43
CA GLN A 104 -15.58 -0.35 11.55
C GLN A 104 -17.11 -0.35 11.42
N GLU A 105 -17.72 -1.53 11.25
CA GLU A 105 -19.17 -1.70 11.16
C GLU A 105 -19.86 -1.25 12.47
N ASP A 106 -19.30 -1.57 13.62
CA ASP A 106 -19.85 -1.14 14.92
C ASP A 106 -19.74 0.37 15.11
N ILE A 107 -18.63 0.98 14.71
CA ILE A 107 -18.47 2.44 14.72
C ILE A 107 -19.47 3.09 13.78
N HIS A 108 -19.59 2.60 12.56
CA HIS A 108 -20.54 3.13 11.59
C HIS A 108 -22.00 2.99 12.06
N ARG A 109 -22.35 1.83 12.67
CA ARG A 109 -23.68 1.57 13.20
C ARG A 109 -24.05 2.50 14.37
N ARG A 110 -23.08 2.83 15.24
CA ARG A 110 -23.31 3.68 16.42
C ARG A 110 -23.23 5.16 16.14
N PHE A 111 -22.33 5.57 15.26
CA PHE A 111 -21.97 6.97 15.06
C PHE A 111 -22.18 7.45 13.60
N GLY A 112 -22.72 6.60 12.74
CA GLY A 112 -22.97 6.92 11.33
C GLY A 112 -21.71 7.22 10.52
N ASP A 113 -21.90 7.95 9.43
CA ASP A 113 -20.83 8.32 8.51
C ASP A 113 -19.77 9.21 9.16
N ALA A 114 -20.17 10.14 10.00
CA ALA A 114 -19.25 11.04 10.71
C ALA A 114 -18.27 10.25 11.61
N GLY A 115 -18.79 9.23 12.34
CA GLY A 115 -17.97 8.35 13.17
C GLY A 115 -17.00 7.51 12.34
N SER A 116 -17.46 6.95 11.22
CA SER A 116 -16.62 6.22 10.29
C SER A 116 -15.52 7.10 9.70
N ASN A 117 -15.89 8.30 9.24
CA ASN A 117 -14.96 9.28 8.67
C ASN A 117 -13.89 9.72 9.68
N LEU A 118 -14.29 9.96 10.93
CA LEU A 118 -13.36 10.28 12.02
C LEU A 118 -12.40 9.14 12.31
N TYR A 119 -12.92 7.91 12.46
CA TYR A 119 -12.10 6.72 12.74
C TYR A 119 -11.04 6.49 11.66
N VAL A 120 -11.45 6.49 10.40
CA VAL A 120 -10.54 6.31 9.26
C VAL A 120 -9.53 7.45 9.19
N SER A 121 -9.95 8.71 9.36
CA SER A 121 -9.04 9.87 9.33
C SER A 121 -8.01 9.85 10.46
N LEU A 122 -8.44 9.53 11.69
CA LEU A 122 -7.53 9.38 12.83
C LEU A 122 -6.52 8.26 12.59
N ALA A 123 -6.98 7.11 12.09
CA ALA A 123 -6.09 6.01 11.75
C ALA A 123 -5.06 6.42 10.67
N PHE A 124 -5.48 7.16 9.63
CA PHE A 124 -4.55 7.72 8.64
C PHE A 124 -3.52 8.64 9.30
N VAL A 125 -3.96 9.58 10.15
CA VAL A 125 -3.05 10.54 10.82
C VAL A 125 -2.03 9.82 11.71
N ILE A 126 -2.47 8.86 12.52
CA ILE A 126 -1.59 8.14 13.43
C ILE A 126 -0.60 7.27 12.63
N ILE A 127 -1.11 6.46 11.71
CA ILE A 127 -0.30 5.45 11.01
C ILE A 127 0.65 6.12 10.01
N LEU A 128 0.15 7.07 9.20
CA LEU A 128 1.01 7.80 8.28
C LEU A 128 1.95 8.77 9.01
N GLY A 129 1.57 9.25 10.19
CA GLY A 129 2.44 10.03 11.07
C GLY A 129 3.65 9.23 11.50
N ILE A 130 3.43 8.04 12.05
CA ILE A 130 4.51 7.17 12.50
C ILE A 130 5.36 6.70 11.31
N ILE A 131 4.74 6.08 10.32
CA ILE A 131 5.45 5.44 9.20
C ILE A 131 6.02 6.49 8.24
N GLY A 132 5.25 7.52 7.88
CA GLY A 132 5.66 8.55 6.94
C GLY A 132 6.81 9.40 7.46
N CYS A 133 6.74 9.82 8.74
CA CYS A 133 7.83 10.56 9.37
C CYS A 133 9.08 9.70 9.53
N TYR A 134 8.94 8.42 9.89
CA TYR A 134 10.06 7.48 9.97
C TYR A 134 10.73 7.30 8.61
N ILE A 135 9.97 7.04 7.55
CA ILE A 135 10.50 6.85 6.19
C ILE A 135 11.16 8.12 5.67
N LEU A 136 10.57 9.29 5.95
CA LEU A 136 11.16 10.56 5.52
C LEU A 136 12.47 10.85 6.26
N TRP A 137 12.50 10.60 7.56
CA TRP A 137 13.72 10.72 8.37
C TRP A 137 14.80 9.74 7.91
N ASP A 138 14.43 8.47 7.66
CA ASP A 138 15.31 7.44 7.14
C ASP A 138 15.87 7.83 5.75
N ALA A 139 15.02 8.28 4.83
CA ALA A 139 15.43 8.73 3.51
C ALA A 139 16.43 9.90 3.54
N MET A 140 16.33 10.79 4.54
CA MET A 140 17.26 11.90 4.74
C MET A 140 18.58 11.43 5.37
N LYS A 141 18.53 10.44 6.26
CA LYS A 141 19.70 9.92 6.97
C LYS A 141 20.52 8.92 6.14
N THR A 142 19.86 8.07 5.34
CA THR A 142 20.49 6.97 4.57
C THR A 142 21.43 7.46 3.44
N ARG A 143 21.71 8.75 3.41
CA ARG A 143 22.78 9.24 2.54
C ARG A 143 24.17 8.69 2.92
N ASP A 144 24.33 8.25 4.19
CA ASP A 144 25.65 7.91 4.75
C ASP A 144 25.76 6.58 5.56
N SER A 145 24.69 5.77 5.72
CA SER A 145 24.75 4.63 6.69
C SER A 145 23.86 3.44 6.30
N ALA A 146 24.12 2.80 5.16
CA ALA A 146 23.38 1.58 4.78
C ALA A 146 23.75 0.35 5.66
N ASP A 147 24.96 0.30 6.19
CA ASP A 147 25.52 -0.88 6.87
C ASP A 147 24.93 -1.14 8.27
N ASP A 148 24.60 -0.06 9.03
CA ASP A 148 24.08 -0.17 10.41
C ASP A 148 22.63 -0.72 10.47
N GLU A 149 21.82 -0.48 9.45
CA GLU A 149 20.44 -0.98 9.40
C GLU A 149 20.40 -2.47 9.07
N GLU A 150 21.22 -2.93 8.13
CA GLU A 150 21.31 -4.36 7.79
C GLU A 150 21.73 -5.20 8.99
N GLU A 151 22.62 -4.69 9.86
CA GLU A 151 23.05 -5.41 11.05
C GLU A 151 21.95 -5.53 12.11
N LYS A 152 21.14 -4.48 12.34
CA LYS A 152 20.01 -4.52 13.28
C LYS A 152 18.92 -5.47 12.81
N VAL A 153 18.57 -5.43 11.51
CA VAL A 153 17.64 -6.34 10.87
C VAL A 153 18.09 -7.79 11.05
N ALA A 154 19.35 -8.05 10.74
CA ALA A 154 19.91 -9.39 10.87
C ALA A 154 19.89 -9.90 12.34
N ARG A 155 19.93 -9.02 13.34
CA ARG A 155 19.91 -9.42 14.76
C ARG A 155 18.51 -9.86 15.20
N LEU A 156 17.46 -9.09 14.89
CA LEU A 156 16.07 -9.44 15.23
C LEU A 156 15.61 -10.71 14.48
N ALA A 157 15.88 -10.75 13.18
CA ALA A 157 15.54 -11.91 12.36
C ALA A 157 16.24 -13.19 12.84
N ARG A 158 17.53 -13.11 13.18
CA ARG A 158 18.28 -14.23 13.76
C ARG A 158 17.69 -14.69 15.10
N TRP A 159 17.27 -13.75 15.95
CA TRP A 159 16.61 -14.11 17.20
C TRP A 159 15.28 -14.84 16.94
N VAL A 160 14.42 -14.34 16.06
CA VAL A 160 13.14 -14.99 15.70
C VAL A 160 13.39 -16.39 15.11
N GLN A 161 14.40 -16.52 14.24
CA GLN A 161 14.77 -17.79 13.62
C GLN A 161 15.43 -18.78 14.60
N SER A 162 16.05 -18.30 15.70
CA SER A 162 16.67 -19.14 16.73
C SER A 162 15.65 -19.74 17.70
N VAL A 163 14.44 -19.15 17.81
CA VAL A 163 13.39 -19.63 18.72
C VAL A 163 12.71 -20.86 18.11
N ASN A 164 13.02 -22.03 18.64
CA ASN A 164 12.46 -23.30 18.18
C ASN A 164 11.30 -23.71 19.09
N ILE A 165 10.08 -23.61 18.58
CA ILE A 165 8.86 -24.02 19.28
C ILE A 165 8.38 -25.33 18.64
N PRO A 166 8.50 -26.48 19.34
CA PRO A 166 8.11 -27.78 18.78
C PRO A 166 6.66 -27.79 18.27
N GLY A 167 6.44 -28.40 17.10
CA GLY A 167 5.10 -28.51 16.49
C GLY A 167 4.64 -27.30 15.68
N THR A 168 5.33 -26.15 15.76
CA THR A 168 4.94 -24.93 15.03
C THR A 168 5.95 -24.47 13.97
N MET A 169 7.06 -25.18 13.85
CA MET A 169 8.16 -24.83 12.95
C MET A 169 7.82 -25.13 11.49
N MET A 170 7.81 -24.12 10.65
CA MET A 170 7.63 -24.25 9.21
C MET A 170 8.85 -23.73 8.46
N TYR A 171 9.26 -24.47 7.41
CA TYR A 171 10.30 -24.00 6.51
C TYR A 171 9.71 -23.07 5.46
N PHE A 172 10.32 -21.90 5.30
CA PHE A 172 10.00 -20.91 4.28
C PHE A 172 11.17 -20.70 3.33
N LYS A 173 10.88 -20.81 2.04
CA LYS A 173 11.92 -20.72 0.98
C LYS A 173 12.58 -19.34 0.96
N SER A 174 11.81 -18.27 1.16
CA SER A 174 12.32 -16.90 1.16
C SER A 174 13.29 -16.60 2.30
N LEU A 175 13.12 -17.29 3.43
CA LEU A 175 13.98 -17.13 4.62
C LEU A 175 15.16 -18.07 4.61
N ASN A 176 15.12 -19.12 3.79
CA ASN A 176 16.03 -20.28 3.86
C ASN A 176 16.17 -20.82 5.30
N ALA A 177 15.13 -20.70 6.10
CA ALA A 177 15.11 -21.05 7.52
C ALA A 177 13.77 -21.64 7.94
N ARG A 178 13.77 -22.36 9.09
CA ARG A 178 12.54 -22.73 9.79
C ARG A 178 12.19 -21.65 10.78
N VAL A 179 10.97 -21.15 10.71
CA VAL A 179 10.43 -20.15 11.64
C VAL A 179 9.13 -20.67 12.22
N SER A 180 8.89 -20.40 13.50
CA SER A 180 7.62 -20.73 14.12
C SER A 180 6.49 -19.88 13.54
N VAL A 181 5.39 -20.54 13.15
CA VAL A 181 4.16 -19.89 12.67
C VAL A 181 3.60 -18.92 13.71
N LEU A 182 3.89 -19.11 14.99
CA LEU A 182 3.44 -18.21 16.07
C LEU A 182 3.98 -16.79 15.91
N PHE A 183 5.13 -16.59 15.27
CA PHE A 183 5.63 -15.25 14.94
C PHE A 183 4.94 -14.67 13.70
N THR A 184 4.51 -15.50 12.75
CA THR A 184 3.83 -15.01 11.54
C THR A 184 2.38 -14.63 11.80
N LEU A 185 1.70 -15.29 12.76
CA LEU A 185 0.29 -15.02 13.05
C LEU A 185 0.01 -13.58 13.52
N PRO A 186 0.70 -13.01 14.55
CA PRO A 186 0.45 -11.65 14.97
C PRO A 186 0.82 -10.62 13.88
N LEU A 187 1.84 -10.89 13.06
CA LEU A 187 2.25 -10.02 11.97
C LEU A 187 1.18 -9.99 10.86
N GLY A 188 0.67 -11.15 10.47
CA GLY A 188 -0.42 -11.24 9.52
C GLY A 188 -1.69 -10.57 10.06
N PHE A 189 -2.08 -10.87 11.29
CA PHE A 189 -3.26 -10.27 11.94
C PHE A 189 -3.18 -8.73 11.98
N ALA A 190 -2.05 -8.17 12.39
CA ALA A 190 -1.83 -6.72 12.41
C ALA A 190 -1.91 -6.11 11.00
N THR A 191 -1.34 -6.80 9.99
CA THR A 191 -1.41 -6.41 8.58
C THR A 191 -2.87 -6.35 8.09
N GLY A 192 -3.66 -7.36 8.43
CA GLY A 192 -5.07 -7.42 8.06
C GLY A 192 -5.94 -6.40 8.78
N MET A 193 -5.71 -6.21 10.07
CA MET A 193 -6.42 -5.21 10.86
C MET A 193 -6.17 -3.79 10.33
N LEU A 194 -4.92 -3.49 9.95
CA LEU A 194 -4.59 -2.23 9.29
C LEU A 194 -5.25 -2.11 7.91
N ALA A 195 -5.29 -3.20 7.14
CA ALA A 195 -5.97 -3.20 5.85
C ALA A 195 -7.47 -2.91 5.99
N ALA A 196 -8.14 -3.48 6.99
CA ALA A 196 -9.54 -3.20 7.27
C ALA A 196 -9.78 -1.76 7.73
N THR A 197 -8.78 -1.13 8.36
CA THR A 197 -8.91 0.23 8.90
C THR A 197 -8.70 1.30 7.83
N ILE A 198 -7.67 1.18 7.00
CA ILE A 198 -7.26 2.19 6.02
C ILE A 198 -6.99 1.64 4.60
N ALA A 199 -7.36 0.39 4.35
CA ALA A 199 -7.11 -0.37 3.11
C ALA A 199 -5.62 -0.58 2.75
N VAL A 200 -4.68 -0.44 3.72
CA VAL A 200 -3.23 -0.45 3.46
C VAL A 200 -2.50 -1.42 4.39
N GLY A 201 -2.58 -2.74 4.11
CA GLY A 201 -1.86 -3.77 4.89
C GLY A 201 -0.35 -3.82 4.62
N GLY A 202 0.08 -3.61 3.38
CA GLY A 202 1.47 -3.79 2.95
C GLY A 202 2.50 -2.91 3.66
N PHE A 203 2.09 -1.81 4.29
CA PHE A 203 2.99 -0.98 5.10
C PHE A 203 3.49 -1.65 6.38
N ILE A 204 2.74 -2.64 6.89
CA ILE A 204 3.20 -3.48 7.99
C ILE A 204 3.70 -4.83 7.44
N GLY A 205 3.00 -5.43 6.49
CA GLY A 205 3.31 -6.75 5.97
C GLY A 205 4.72 -6.86 5.37
N VAL A 206 5.10 -5.92 4.50
CA VAL A 206 6.43 -5.96 3.86
C VAL A 206 7.56 -5.71 4.87
N PRO A 207 7.53 -4.63 5.70
CA PRO A 207 8.53 -4.46 6.76
C PRO A 207 8.55 -5.61 7.76
N ALA A 208 7.41 -6.16 8.15
CA ALA A 208 7.35 -7.28 9.08
C ALA A 208 8.05 -8.53 8.52
N MET A 209 7.79 -8.88 7.25
CA MET A 209 8.51 -9.98 6.60
C MET A 209 10.00 -9.71 6.49
N HIS A 210 10.39 -8.48 6.22
CA HIS A 210 11.80 -8.11 6.04
C HIS A 210 12.54 -8.00 7.38
N TYR A 211 12.06 -7.14 8.28
CA TYR A 211 12.77 -6.81 9.52
C TYR A 211 12.60 -7.84 10.63
N VAL A 212 11.44 -8.51 10.71
CA VAL A 212 11.15 -9.46 11.79
C VAL A 212 11.47 -10.89 11.36
N LEU A 213 11.08 -11.29 10.16
CA LEU A 213 11.29 -12.65 9.69
C LEU A 213 12.63 -12.83 8.94
N GLY A 214 13.21 -11.76 8.41
CA GLY A 214 14.49 -11.78 7.66
C GLY A 214 14.34 -12.13 6.19
N ALA A 215 13.15 -11.94 5.59
CA ALA A 215 12.96 -12.14 4.16
C ALA A 215 13.69 -11.05 3.36
N PRO A 216 14.35 -11.39 2.24
CA PRO A 216 14.86 -10.38 1.33
C PRO A 216 13.76 -9.43 0.89
N ALA A 217 14.02 -8.12 0.83
CA ALA A 217 13.01 -7.08 0.57
C ALA A 217 12.21 -7.35 -0.73
N LEU A 218 12.88 -7.84 -1.78
CA LEU A 218 12.24 -8.22 -3.04
C LEU A 218 11.23 -9.36 -2.85
N MET A 219 11.61 -10.40 -2.09
CA MET A 219 10.73 -11.55 -1.83
C MET A 219 9.61 -11.17 -0.84
N ALA A 220 9.90 -10.33 0.16
CA ALA A 220 8.89 -9.80 1.08
C ALA A 220 7.81 -9.03 0.32
N SER A 221 8.19 -8.09 -0.55
CA SER A 221 7.23 -7.31 -1.34
C SER A 221 6.47 -8.15 -2.37
N ALA A 222 7.08 -9.20 -2.90
CA ALA A 222 6.42 -10.11 -3.84
C ALA A 222 5.47 -11.08 -3.12
N SER A 223 5.83 -11.58 -1.94
CA SER A 223 4.99 -12.48 -1.13
C SER A 223 3.82 -11.72 -0.50
N GLU A 224 3.97 -10.42 -0.22
CA GLU A 224 2.87 -9.55 0.23
C GLU A 224 1.71 -9.50 -0.78
N LEU A 225 1.96 -9.70 -2.07
CA LEU A 225 0.89 -9.79 -3.07
C LEU A 225 -0.02 -11.00 -2.83
N VAL A 226 0.52 -12.11 -2.31
CA VAL A 226 -0.29 -13.27 -1.91
C VAL A 226 -1.10 -12.94 -0.67
N VAL A 227 -0.50 -12.30 0.33
CA VAL A 227 -1.21 -11.80 1.52
C VAL A 227 -2.34 -10.86 1.11
N ALA A 228 -2.03 -9.87 0.26
CA ALA A 228 -2.99 -8.89 -0.23
C ALA A 228 -4.13 -9.51 -1.05
N PHE A 229 -3.87 -10.60 -1.79
CA PHE A 229 -4.90 -11.34 -2.50
C PHE A 229 -5.84 -12.05 -1.51
N VAL A 230 -5.30 -12.81 -0.56
CA VAL A 230 -6.10 -13.57 0.41
C VAL A 230 -6.96 -12.64 1.26
N MET A 231 -6.33 -11.67 1.95
CA MET A 231 -7.04 -10.73 2.79
C MET A 231 -7.96 -9.77 2.02
N GLY A 232 -7.62 -9.49 0.75
CA GLY A 232 -8.44 -8.64 -0.11
C GLY A 232 -9.69 -9.35 -0.60
N LEU A 233 -9.58 -10.64 -0.93
CA LEU A 233 -10.72 -11.46 -1.34
C LEU A 233 -11.70 -11.66 -0.19
N GLY A 234 -11.22 -12.13 0.97
CA GLY A 234 -12.09 -12.38 2.12
C GLY A 234 -12.63 -11.07 2.71
N GLY A 235 -11.82 -10.01 2.80
CA GLY A 235 -12.27 -8.68 3.22
C GLY A 235 -13.34 -8.12 2.28
N THR A 236 -13.20 -8.31 0.96
CA THR A 236 -14.23 -7.92 0.00
C THR A 236 -15.53 -8.69 0.24
N MET A 237 -15.45 -10.00 0.44
CA MET A 237 -16.63 -10.82 0.76
C MET A 237 -17.32 -10.35 2.05
N LYS A 238 -16.53 -10.09 3.11
CA LYS A 238 -17.07 -9.60 4.40
C LYS A 238 -17.78 -8.25 4.26
N PHE A 239 -17.14 -7.27 3.64
CA PHE A 239 -17.73 -5.95 3.45
C PHE A 239 -18.89 -5.95 2.43
N ALA A 240 -18.82 -6.78 1.39
CA ALA A 240 -19.90 -6.93 0.40
C ALA A 240 -21.14 -7.57 1.05
N TRP A 241 -20.95 -8.56 1.96
CA TRP A 241 -22.05 -9.14 2.71
C TRP A 241 -22.80 -8.10 3.55
N SER A 242 -22.07 -7.12 4.08
CA SER A 242 -22.62 -6.00 4.84
C SER A 242 -23.15 -4.86 3.95
N GLY A 243 -23.11 -4.99 2.60
CA GLY A 243 -23.58 -3.98 1.66
C GLY A 243 -22.69 -2.71 1.57
N LEU A 244 -21.43 -2.79 2.01
CA LEU A 244 -20.54 -1.64 2.15
C LEU A 244 -19.58 -1.46 0.96
N VAL A 245 -19.56 -2.38 -0.01
CA VAL A 245 -18.71 -2.28 -1.20
C VAL A 245 -19.46 -1.58 -2.33
N ASP A 246 -19.00 -0.41 -2.73
CA ASP A 246 -19.43 0.20 -3.99
C ASP A 246 -18.54 -0.31 -5.13
N ILE A 247 -19.07 -1.27 -5.86
CA ILE A 247 -18.35 -1.93 -6.97
C ILE A 247 -17.99 -0.93 -8.09
N ARG A 248 -18.78 0.14 -8.28
CA ARG A 248 -18.53 1.17 -9.30
C ARG A 248 -17.21 1.89 -8.99
N LEU A 249 -17.02 2.32 -7.73
CA LEU A 249 -15.78 2.95 -7.27
C LEU A 249 -14.59 2.00 -7.44
N ALA A 250 -14.74 0.74 -7.00
CA ALA A 250 -13.70 -0.27 -7.10
C ALA A 250 -13.26 -0.51 -8.55
N MET A 251 -14.20 -0.64 -9.48
CA MET A 251 -13.91 -0.91 -10.89
C MET A 251 -13.31 0.28 -11.63
N ILE A 252 -13.80 1.49 -11.37
CA ILE A 252 -13.26 2.71 -11.99
C ILE A 252 -11.80 2.93 -11.54
N ILE A 253 -11.55 2.82 -10.23
CA ILE A 253 -10.19 2.93 -9.68
C ILE A 253 -9.29 1.81 -10.20
N LEU A 254 -9.80 0.58 -10.32
CA LEU A 254 -9.04 -0.56 -10.87
C LEU A 254 -8.61 -0.27 -12.31
N ALA A 255 -9.52 0.20 -13.14
CA ALA A 255 -9.22 0.54 -14.52
C ALA A 255 -8.08 1.56 -14.62
N GLY A 256 -8.17 2.68 -13.88
CA GLY A 256 -7.08 3.68 -13.82
C GLY A 256 -5.77 3.09 -13.30
N SER A 257 -5.83 2.33 -12.20
CA SER A 257 -4.64 1.83 -11.50
C SER A 257 -3.87 0.76 -12.30
N LEU A 258 -4.52 -0.01 -13.16
CA LEU A 258 -3.84 -1.01 -14.01
C LEU A 258 -2.87 -0.37 -15.01
N PHE A 259 -3.21 0.79 -15.55
CA PHE A 259 -2.29 1.54 -16.42
C PHE A 259 -1.19 2.23 -15.60
N GLY A 260 -1.59 2.87 -14.50
CA GLY A 260 -0.64 3.59 -13.64
C GLY A 260 0.47 2.70 -13.07
N ILE A 261 0.14 1.49 -12.61
CA ILE A 261 1.12 0.60 -11.97
C ILE A 261 2.22 0.15 -12.93
N GLN A 262 1.91 0.00 -14.22
CA GLN A 262 2.89 -0.40 -15.22
C GLN A 262 3.92 0.71 -15.47
N LEU A 263 3.44 1.95 -15.61
CA LEU A 263 4.32 3.12 -15.77
C LEU A 263 5.13 3.40 -14.50
N GLY A 264 4.51 3.27 -13.32
CA GLY A 264 5.21 3.41 -12.05
C GLY A 264 6.34 2.40 -11.88
N ALA A 265 6.10 1.13 -12.22
CA ALA A 265 7.11 0.09 -12.15
C ALA A 265 8.31 0.35 -13.09
N ILE A 266 8.08 0.88 -14.28
CA ILE A 266 9.16 1.31 -15.18
C ILE A 266 9.94 2.47 -14.55
N GLY A 267 9.26 3.41 -13.89
CA GLY A 267 9.89 4.57 -13.23
C GLY A 267 10.94 4.18 -12.19
N THR A 268 10.76 3.05 -11.50
CA THR A 268 11.70 2.59 -10.46
C THR A 268 13.08 2.24 -11.01
N THR A 269 13.19 1.84 -12.28
CA THR A 269 14.46 1.44 -12.88
C THR A 269 15.41 2.61 -13.11
N TYR A 270 14.88 3.85 -13.06
CA TYR A 270 15.62 5.07 -13.35
C TYR A 270 15.98 5.91 -12.12
N VAL A 271 15.61 5.47 -10.92
CA VAL A 271 15.85 6.24 -9.68
C VAL A 271 16.58 5.43 -8.63
N LYS A 272 17.31 6.14 -7.79
CA LYS A 272 17.99 5.53 -6.64
C LYS A 272 16.99 5.14 -5.55
N PRO A 273 17.22 4.06 -4.78
CA PRO A 273 16.30 3.59 -3.74
C PRO A 273 15.89 4.65 -2.71
N HIS A 274 16.81 5.54 -2.29
CA HIS A 274 16.51 6.60 -1.34
C HIS A 274 15.49 7.62 -1.87
N MET A 275 15.46 7.86 -3.19
CA MET A 275 14.46 8.75 -3.81
C MET A 275 13.06 8.14 -3.74
N ILE A 276 12.93 6.83 -3.89
CA ILE A 276 11.64 6.13 -3.75
C ILE A 276 11.10 6.31 -2.33
N LYS A 277 11.96 6.13 -1.30
CA LYS A 277 11.61 6.37 0.10
C LYS A 277 11.20 7.83 0.34
N MET A 278 11.96 8.79 -0.21
CA MET A 278 11.65 10.22 -0.06
C MET A 278 10.29 10.57 -0.66
N VAL A 279 10.01 10.13 -1.89
CA VAL A 279 8.71 10.33 -2.57
C VAL A 279 7.58 9.76 -1.73
N MET A 280 7.73 8.52 -1.26
CA MET A 280 6.75 7.86 -0.42
C MET A 280 6.48 8.66 0.85
N GLY A 281 7.53 9.07 1.57
CA GLY A 281 7.40 9.84 2.81
C GLY A 281 6.71 11.20 2.60
N VAL A 282 7.06 11.92 1.53
CA VAL A 282 6.43 13.21 1.19
C VAL A 282 4.93 13.04 0.92
N ILE A 283 4.55 12.06 0.08
CA ILE A 283 3.14 11.81 -0.21
C ILE A 283 2.39 11.41 1.07
N MET A 284 2.97 10.56 1.91
CA MET A 284 2.36 10.14 3.17
C MET A 284 2.11 11.31 4.12
N VAL A 285 3.08 12.22 4.26
CA VAL A 285 2.94 13.41 5.11
C VAL A 285 1.86 14.36 4.56
N LEU A 286 1.82 14.57 3.24
CA LEU A 286 0.77 15.40 2.63
C LEU A 286 -0.64 14.79 2.83
N VAL A 287 -0.78 13.47 2.65
CA VAL A 287 -2.06 12.78 2.92
C VAL A 287 -2.44 12.87 4.40
N LEU A 288 -1.48 12.70 5.32
CA LEU A 288 -1.69 12.91 6.75
C LEU A 288 -2.23 14.32 7.01
N VAL A 289 -1.56 15.36 6.50
CA VAL A 289 -1.99 16.75 6.69
C VAL A 289 -3.40 16.96 6.13
N SER A 290 -3.69 16.44 4.93
CA SER A 290 -5.03 16.48 4.35
C SER A 290 -6.07 15.87 5.31
N ARG A 291 -5.82 14.69 5.87
CA ARG A 291 -6.78 14.03 6.79
C ARG A 291 -6.87 14.72 8.15
N ALA A 292 -5.78 15.28 8.66
CA ALA A 292 -5.78 16.04 9.91
C ALA A 292 -6.66 17.31 9.84
N ILE A 293 -6.63 18.00 8.70
CA ILE A 293 -7.40 19.23 8.48
C ILE A 293 -8.92 19.00 8.61
N VAL A 294 -9.44 17.84 8.21
CA VAL A 294 -10.90 17.56 8.26
C VAL A 294 -11.37 16.97 9.58
N ILE A 295 -10.48 16.54 10.47
CA ILE A 295 -10.85 15.97 11.78
C ILE A 295 -11.78 16.89 12.59
N PRO A 296 -11.54 18.21 12.71
CA PRO A 296 -12.44 19.10 13.43
C PRO A 296 -13.88 19.11 12.90
N VAL A 297 -14.05 18.91 11.58
CA VAL A 297 -15.40 18.84 10.97
C VAL A 297 -16.16 17.63 11.52
N TYR A 298 -15.53 16.44 11.52
CA TYR A 298 -16.16 15.21 12.02
C TYR A 298 -16.41 15.26 13.55
N LEU A 299 -15.50 15.89 14.30
CA LEU A 299 -15.69 16.09 15.74
C LEU A 299 -16.91 17.00 16.04
N ALA A 300 -17.11 18.05 15.24
CA ALA A 300 -18.27 18.93 15.37
C ALA A 300 -19.58 18.25 14.95
N GLU A 301 -19.55 17.43 13.88
CA GLU A 301 -20.70 16.61 13.46
C GLU A 301 -21.12 15.61 14.55
N LEU A 302 -20.16 15.02 15.25
CA LEU A 302 -20.40 14.12 16.38
C LEU A 302 -20.71 14.85 17.69
N LYS A 303 -20.75 16.19 17.70
CA LYS A 303 -20.99 17.04 18.89
C LYS A 303 -19.94 16.81 19.99
N LEU A 304 -18.73 16.41 19.65
CA LEU A 304 -17.62 16.27 20.58
C LEU A 304 -16.90 17.58 20.84
N ILE A 305 -17.08 18.55 19.94
CA ILE A 305 -16.64 19.94 20.08
C ILE A 305 -17.81 20.86 19.72
N ASP A 306 -17.70 22.14 20.06
CA ASP A 306 -18.68 23.17 19.70
C ASP A 306 -18.86 23.24 18.17
N LYS A 307 -20.09 23.70 17.79
CA LYS A 307 -20.38 23.84 16.35
C LYS A 307 -19.43 24.84 15.71
N LEU A 308 -18.82 24.42 14.62
CA LEU A 308 -17.97 25.28 13.80
C LEU A 308 -18.82 26.37 13.12
N PRO A 309 -18.28 27.57 12.89
CA PRO A 309 -18.93 28.60 12.07
C PRO A 309 -19.30 28.01 10.70
N SER A 310 -20.46 28.40 10.15
CA SER A 310 -21.06 27.79 8.96
C SER A 310 -20.18 27.74 7.73
N HIS A 311 -19.21 28.66 7.58
CA HIS A 311 -18.25 28.69 6.46
C HIS A 311 -17.01 27.81 6.67
N LEU A 312 -16.71 27.43 7.92
CA LEU A 312 -15.46 26.74 8.26
C LEU A 312 -15.42 25.26 7.79
N PRO A 313 -16.48 24.45 7.93
CA PRO A 313 -16.48 23.07 7.46
C PRO A 313 -16.15 22.94 5.97
N GLY A 314 -16.80 23.72 5.12
CA GLY A 314 -16.54 23.75 3.68
C GLY A 314 -15.11 24.23 3.34
N ALA A 315 -14.63 25.25 4.06
CA ALA A 315 -13.25 25.72 3.87
C ALA A 315 -12.22 24.64 4.24
N LEU A 316 -12.40 23.94 5.37
CA LEU A 316 -11.50 22.85 5.79
C LEU A 316 -11.52 21.67 4.81
N GLN A 317 -12.70 21.29 4.31
CA GLN A 317 -12.83 20.24 3.29
C GLN A 317 -12.13 20.63 1.99
N ASN A 318 -12.30 21.87 1.52
CA ASN A 318 -11.63 22.36 0.31
C ASN A 318 -10.10 22.44 0.49
N ILE A 319 -9.60 22.92 1.62
CA ILE A 319 -8.16 22.94 1.91
C ILE A 319 -7.60 21.51 1.94
N SER A 320 -8.28 20.59 2.62
CA SER A 320 -7.91 19.18 2.66
C SER A 320 -7.85 18.57 1.25
N PHE A 321 -8.84 18.87 0.42
CA PHE A 321 -8.87 18.40 -0.97
C PHE A 321 -7.70 18.95 -1.79
N VAL A 322 -7.40 20.26 -1.68
CA VAL A 322 -6.25 20.87 -2.37
C VAL A 322 -4.93 20.23 -1.92
N VAL A 323 -4.74 19.99 -0.62
CA VAL A 323 -3.55 19.31 -0.09
C VAL A 323 -3.45 17.88 -0.63
N LEU A 324 -4.57 17.17 -0.74
CA LEU A 324 -4.61 15.82 -1.32
C LEU A 324 -4.25 15.84 -2.80
N ILE A 325 -4.78 16.79 -3.57
CA ILE A 325 -4.41 16.96 -4.99
C ILE A 325 -2.91 17.29 -5.11
N ALA A 326 -2.37 18.14 -4.22
CA ALA A 326 -0.93 18.40 -4.18
C ALA A 326 -0.10 17.14 -3.89
N ALA A 327 -0.58 16.26 -3.01
CA ALA A 327 0.06 14.96 -2.74
C ALA A 327 0.08 14.07 -3.99
N LEU A 328 -1.05 13.97 -4.68
CA LEU A 328 -1.17 13.20 -5.94
C LEU A 328 -0.30 13.79 -7.05
N ALA A 329 -0.36 15.11 -7.24
CA ALA A 329 0.41 15.81 -8.25
C ALA A 329 1.91 15.71 -8.02
N SER A 330 2.38 15.84 -6.76
CA SER A 330 3.80 15.68 -6.41
C SER A 330 4.29 14.26 -6.72
N GLY A 331 3.51 13.24 -6.37
CA GLY A 331 3.83 11.84 -6.70
C GLY A 331 3.92 11.61 -8.21
N ALA A 332 2.92 12.07 -8.96
CA ALA A 332 2.90 11.96 -10.41
C ALA A 332 4.08 12.71 -11.06
N ALA A 333 4.33 13.97 -10.65
CA ALA A 333 5.40 14.79 -11.19
C ALA A 333 6.78 14.14 -10.99
N ILE A 334 7.04 13.59 -9.82
CA ILE A 334 8.34 12.95 -9.52
C ILE A 334 8.50 11.68 -10.35
N VAL A 335 7.47 10.83 -10.45
CA VAL A 335 7.54 9.59 -11.25
C VAL A 335 7.71 9.91 -12.74
N PHE A 336 6.96 10.87 -13.27
CA PHE A 336 7.11 11.30 -14.67
C PHE A 336 8.47 11.95 -14.94
N SER A 337 8.99 12.76 -14.01
CA SER A 337 10.34 13.35 -14.16
C SER A 337 11.42 12.27 -14.18
N ALA A 338 11.27 11.23 -13.36
CA ALA A 338 12.18 10.08 -13.34
C ALA A 338 12.15 9.32 -14.67
N LEU A 339 10.95 9.02 -15.17
CA LEU A 339 10.75 8.39 -16.49
C LEU A 339 11.36 9.21 -17.61
N TRP A 340 11.08 10.52 -17.64
CA TRP A 340 11.60 11.43 -18.66
C TRP A 340 13.14 11.46 -18.68
N ARG A 341 13.74 11.60 -17.49
CA ARG A 341 15.21 11.59 -17.36
C ARG A 341 15.82 10.26 -17.80
N GLY A 342 15.21 9.13 -17.38
CA GLY A 342 15.67 7.81 -17.75
C GLY A 342 15.63 7.59 -19.26
N ILE A 343 14.49 7.87 -19.90
CA ILE A 343 14.33 7.75 -21.35
C ILE A 343 15.30 8.70 -22.08
N SER A 344 15.50 9.92 -21.59
CA SER A 344 16.40 10.87 -22.22
C SER A 344 17.87 10.43 -22.14
N LEU A 345 18.29 9.81 -21.03
CA LEU A 345 19.63 9.24 -20.87
C LEU A 345 19.84 8.06 -21.84
N GLN A 346 18.90 7.12 -21.86
CA GLN A 346 18.97 5.98 -22.79
C GLN A 346 19.04 6.43 -24.27
N ARG A 347 18.26 7.44 -24.66
CA ARG A 347 18.34 8.00 -26.01
C ARG A 347 19.68 8.60 -26.33
N ARG A 348 20.33 9.26 -25.36
CA ARG A 348 21.69 9.82 -25.54
C ARG A 348 22.73 8.73 -25.65
N GLU A 349 22.66 7.70 -24.83
CA GLU A 349 23.57 6.54 -24.87
C GLU A 349 23.42 5.77 -26.18
N ALA A 350 22.19 5.53 -26.65
CA ALA A 350 21.92 4.89 -27.94
C ALA A 350 22.49 5.72 -29.11
N ALA A 351 22.32 7.06 -29.07
CA ALA A 351 22.85 7.96 -30.08
C ALA A 351 24.40 7.95 -30.11
N LEU A 352 25.04 7.88 -28.92
CA LEU A 352 26.50 7.80 -28.81
C LEU A 352 27.05 6.44 -29.26
N ALA A 353 26.28 5.35 -29.03
CA ALA A 353 26.66 4.00 -29.43
C ALA A 353 26.34 3.68 -30.90
N GLY A 354 25.67 4.58 -31.63
CA GLY A 354 25.25 4.34 -33.02
C GLY A 354 24.23 3.20 -33.21
N VAL A 355 23.50 2.83 -32.12
CA VAL A 355 22.56 1.72 -32.12
C VAL A 355 21.12 2.25 -32.13
N PRO A 356 20.17 1.62 -32.88
CA PRO A 356 18.77 2.04 -32.86
C PRO A 356 18.20 1.96 -31.43
N VAL A 357 17.43 2.97 -31.02
CA VAL A 357 16.80 3.06 -29.68
C VAL A 357 15.94 1.83 -29.36
N ALA A 358 15.39 1.16 -30.38
CA ALA A 358 14.62 -0.07 -30.23
C ALA A 358 15.42 -1.26 -29.65
N ALA A 359 16.75 -1.26 -29.80
CA ALA A 359 17.64 -2.28 -29.21
C ALA A 359 17.88 -2.05 -27.70
N PHE A 360 17.58 -0.86 -27.20
CA PHE A 360 17.65 -0.47 -25.78
C PHE A 360 16.28 -0.44 -25.10
N ALA A 361 15.21 -0.88 -25.79
CA ALA A 361 13.94 -1.08 -25.07
C ALA A 361 14.27 -2.06 -23.92
N PRO A 362 14.15 -1.67 -22.65
CA PRO A 362 14.34 -2.62 -21.58
C PRO A 362 13.32 -3.72 -21.84
N ASP A 363 13.78 -4.95 -21.94
CA ASP A 363 12.90 -6.08 -21.71
C ASP A 363 12.29 -5.83 -20.34
N VAL A 364 11.11 -5.23 -20.31
CA VAL A 364 10.35 -4.88 -19.09
C VAL A 364 10.07 -6.14 -18.26
N VAL A 365 10.50 -7.26 -18.76
CA VAL A 365 10.34 -8.62 -18.24
C VAL A 365 11.62 -9.22 -17.67
N ALA A 366 12.79 -8.75 -18.09
CA ALA A 366 14.08 -9.25 -17.61
C ALA A 366 14.75 -8.22 -16.68
N ALA A 367 14.16 -7.95 -15.53
CA ALA A 367 14.88 -7.28 -14.45
C ALA A 367 16.09 -8.13 -14.01
N PRO A 368 17.24 -7.51 -13.71
CA PRO A 368 18.49 -8.19 -13.39
C PRO A 368 18.43 -8.90 -12.03
N ALA A 369 17.69 -10.01 -11.94
CA ALA A 369 17.84 -10.96 -10.84
C ALA A 369 19.13 -11.80 -11.00
N ALA A 370 19.80 -11.72 -12.16
CA ALA A 370 21.03 -12.48 -12.44
C ALA A 370 22.31 -11.80 -11.97
N ALA A 371 22.29 -10.52 -11.63
CA ALA A 371 23.51 -9.79 -11.26
C ALA A 371 23.85 -9.80 -9.76
N GLN A 372 22.99 -10.38 -8.90
CA GLN A 372 23.25 -10.50 -7.45
C GLN A 372 23.43 -11.93 -6.95
N LEU A 373 23.48 -12.91 -7.87
CA LEU A 373 23.97 -14.26 -7.58
C LEU A 373 25.40 -14.38 -8.11
N SER A 374 26.34 -13.65 -7.55
CA SER A 374 27.74 -14.08 -7.58
C SER A 374 27.83 -15.36 -6.76
N PRO A 375 28.38 -16.45 -7.31
CA PRO A 375 28.55 -17.68 -6.56
C PRO A 375 29.57 -17.40 -5.43
N VAL A 376 29.07 -17.37 -4.21
CA VAL A 376 29.92 -17.50 -3.03
C VAL A 376 30.67 -18.81 -3.18
N GLY A 377 32.00 -18.71 -3.08
CA GLY A 377 32.99 -19.67 -3.43
C GLY A 377 32.68 -21.11 -3.04
N ARG A 378 33.02 -22.02 -3.97
CA ARG A 378 33.34 -23.38 -3.65
C ARG A 378 34.32 -23.42 -2.49
N PHE A 379 33.84 -23.85 -1.35
CA PHE A 379 34.73 -24.43 -0.35
C PHE A 379 34.93 -25.91 -0.78
N GLU A 380 36.07 -26.17 -1.36
CA GLU A 380 36.64 -27.51 -1.46
C GLU A 380 37.11 -27.96 -0.07
N ARG A 381 36.76 -29.19 0.21
CA ARG A 381 37.16 -30.16 1.25
C ARG A 381 36.32 -30.19 2.52
#